data_d4995b38fe0a0d5b5305b0857180b158
#
_entry.id   d4995b38fe0a0d5b5305b0857180b158
#
_cell.length_a   1.000
_cell.length_b   1.000
_cell.length_c   1.000
_cell.angle_alpha   90.00
_cell.angle_beta   90.00
_cell.angle_gamma   90.00
#
_symmetry.space_group_name_H-M   'P 1'
#
loop_
_entity.id
_entity.type
_entity.pdbx_description
1 polymer ?
#
loop_
_entity_poly.entity_id
_entity_poly.type
_entity_poly.pdbx_seq_one_letter_code
_entity_poly.pdbx_strand_id
1 'polypeptide(L)'
;MLDRGATALVSWGSAGGLDPKIRPGTVVLPHAVIDTAGSRSEVDLEWRDRLVTRIGDRVDVSTSELLSVVRPITSAEEKRELHRRTAAGAVDMESAAVASVSKRAGIRFIAVRVVVDAAAVSIPKAALGMF
;
A
#
# COMPACT_ATOMS: atom_id res chain seq x y z
N MET A 1 9.07 13.39 15.09
CA MET A 1 9.85 12.91 13.91
C MET A 1 10.17 14.04 12.94
N LEU A 2 9.17 14.79 12.48
CA LEU A 2 9.41 15.89 11.53
C LEU A 2 10.21 17.02 12.13
N ASP A 3 10.05 17.30 13.42
CA ASP A 3 10.81 18.34 14.14
C ASP A 3 12.33 18.06 14.19
N ARG A 4 12.75 16.85 13.81
CA ARG A 4 14.16 16.47 13.77
C ARG A 4 14.77 16.55 12.38
N GLY A 5 14.11 17.24 11.45
CA GLY A 5 14.65 17.48 10.12
C GLY A 5 14.43 16.35 9.12
N ALA A 6 13.38 15.55 9.28
CA ALA A 6 13.02 14.57 8.28
C ALA A 6 12.72 15.26 6.95
N THR A 7 13.32 14.77 5.86
CA THR A 7 13.16 15.32 4.51
C THR A 7 12.35 14.39 3.60
N ALA A 8 12.02 13.21 4.08
CA ALA A 8 11.25 12.22 3.33
C ALA A 8 10.58 11.26 4.30
N LEU A 9 9.45 10.70 3.90
CA LEU A 9 8.72 9.69 4.68
C LEU A 9 8.51 8.43 3.83
N VAL A 10 8.59 7.29 4.49
CA VAL A 10 8.27 5.99 3.89
C VAL A 10 7.15 5.35 4.71
N SER A 11 6.07 4.97 4.05
CA SER A 11 5.09 4.07 4.66
C SER A 11 5.54 2.64 4.42
N TRP A 12 6.06 2.00 5.45
CA TRP A 12 6.69 0.68 5.38
C TRP A 12 5.87 -0.36 6.13
N GLY A 13 5.61 -1.51 5.51
CA GLY A 13 4.94 -2.61 6.20
C GLY A 13 4.25 -3.59 5.25
N SER A 14 3.26 -4.29 5.78
CA SER A 14 2.49 -5.28 5.04
C SER A 14 1.24 -4.68 4.40
N ALA A 15 0.68 -5.43 3.47
CA ALA A 15 -0.60 -5.11 2.83
C ALA A 15 -1.34 -6.39 2.47
N GLY A 16 -2.65 -6.29 2.30
CA GLY A 16 -3.45 -7.38 1.73
C GLY A 16 -3.56 -7.22 0.22
N GLY A 17 -3.59 -8.34 -0.50
CA GLY A 17 -3.81 -8.33 -1.95
C GLY A 17 -5.27 -8.07 -2.28
N LEU A 18 -5.52 -7.23 -3.26
CA LEU A 18 -6.85 -7.00 -3.84
C LEU A 18 -6.92 -7.54 -5.27
N ASP A 19 -5.85 -7.38 -6.04
CA ASP A 19 -5.75 -7.91 -7.39
C ASP A 19 -5.43 -9.40 -7.34
N PRO A 20 -6.25 -10.27 -7.96
CA PRO A 20 -5.98 -11.71 -7.97
C PRO A 20 -4.63 -12.09 -8.59
N LYS A 21 -4.04 -11.23 -9.41
CA LYS A 21 -2.74 -11.48 -10.04
C LYS A 21 -1.56 -11.23 -9.11
N ILE A 22 -1.78 -10.55 -7.99
CA ILE A 22 -0.70 -10.23 -7.04
C ILE A 22 -0.59 -11.35 -6.02
N ARG A 23 0.59 -11.97 -5.95
CA ARG A 23 0.89 -13.09 -5.06
C ARG A 23 1.46 -12.61 -3.73
N PRO A 24 1.27 -13.37 -2.64
CA PRO A 24 1.99 -13.10 -1.39
C PRO A 24 3.50 -13.05 -1.64
N GLY A 25 4.17 -12.13 -0.96
CA GLY A 25 5.59 -11.86 -1.18
C GLY A 25 5.88 -10.78 -2.22
N THR A 26 4.89 -10.38 -3.00
CA THR A 26 5.05 -9.27 -3.94
C THR A 26 5.28 -7.97 -3.18
N VAL A 27 6.26 -7.19 -3.61
CA VAL A 27 6.50 -5.84 -3.09
C VAL A 27 5.65 -4.86 -3.90
N VAL A 28 4.81 -4.11 -3.21
CA VAL A 28 3.99 -3.07 -3.82
C VAL A 28 4.70 -1.74 -3.65
N LEU A 29 5.04 -1.12 -4.79
CA LEU A 29 5.60 0.23 -4.88
C LEU A 29 4.61 1.08 -5.67
N PRO A 30 3.52 1.53 -5.05
CA PRO A 30 2.44 2.18 -5.77
C PRO A 30 2.85 3.55 -6.27
N HIS A 31 2.25 4.00 -7.37
CA HIS A 31 2.43 5.38 -7.81
C HIS A 31 1.52 6.34 -7.04
N ALA A 32 0.48 5.84 -6.39
CA ALA A 32 -0.40 6.66 -5.57
C ALA A 32 -1.08 5.82 -4.48
N VAL A 33 -1.46 6.51 -3.42
CA VAL A 33 -2.28 5.98 -2.33
C VAL A 33 -3.65 6.61 -2.43
N ILE A 34 -4.70 5.79 -2.36
CA ILE A 34 -6.10 6.23 -2.39
C ILE A 34 -6.70 5.98 -1.01
N ASP A 35 -7.41 6.97 -0.45
CA ASP A 35 -8.15 6.76 0.79
C ASP A 35 -9.61 6.37 0.52
N THR A 36 -10.37 6.09 1.58
CA THR A 36 -11.76 5.65 1.45
C THR A 36 -12.71 6.75 0.95
N ALA A 37 -12.29 8.02 1.02
CA ALA A 37 -13.05 9.13 0.48
C ALA A 37 -12.74 9.38 -1.02
N GLY A 38 -11.82 8.60 -1.59
CA GLY A 38 -11.41 8.74 -2.97
C GLY A 38 -10.29 9.76 -3.19
N SER A 39 -9.74 10.33 -2.12
CA SER A 39 -8.60 11.23 -2.24
C SER A 39 -7.35 10.45 -2.65
N ARG A 40 -6.62 10.99 -3.62
CA ARG A 40 -5.47 10.34 -4.22
C ARG A 40 -4.21 11.13 -3.90
N SER A 41 -3.23 10.47 -3.31
CA SER A 41 -1.92 11.07 -2.98
C SER A 41 -0.85 10.40 -3.81
N GLU A 42 -0.26 11.14 -4.74
CA GLU A 42 0.81 10.63 -5.59
C GLU A 42 2.11 10.56 -4.78
N VAL A 43 2.88 9.49 -4.97
CA VAL A 43 4.18 9.33 -4.33
C VAL A 43 5.25 10.11 -5.11
N ASP A 44 6.47 10.20 -4.56
CA ASP A 44 7.63 10.67 -5.31
C ASP A 44 7.99 9.61 -6.36
N LEU A 45 7.63 9.87 -7.61
CA LEU A 45 7.76 8.87 -8.68
C LEU A 45 9.21 8.58 -9.03
N GLU A 46 10.09 9.56 -8.99
CA GLU A 46 11.50 9.34 -9.28
C GLU A 46 12.14 8.43 -8.24
N TRP A 47 11.87 8.66 -6.97
CA TRP A 47 12.37 7.81 -5.90
C TRP A 47 11.81 6.40 -6.02
N ARG A 48 10.49 6.28 -6.25
CA ARG A 48 9.82 4.99 -6.45
C ARG A 48 10.44 4.22 -7.62
N ASP A 49 10.67 4.88 -8.75
CA ASP A 49 11.20 4.24 -9.96
C ASP A 49 12.64 3.73 -9.75
N ARG A 50 13.45 4.46 -8.99
CA ARG A 50 14.79 3.99 -8.63
C ARG A 50 14.72 2.70 -7.82
N LEU A 51 13.77 2.59 -6.90
CA LEU A 51 13.59 1.35 -6.12
C LEU A 51 13.12 0.20 -7.00
N VAL A 52 12.17 0.42 -7.90
CA VAL A 52 11.71 -0.61 -8.83
C VAL A 52 12.88 -1.16 -9.64
N THR A 53 13.75 -0.29 -10.15
CA THR A 53 14.94 -0.70 -10.91
C THR A 53 15.89 -1.54 -10.06
N ARG A 54 16.06 -1.17 -8.80
CA ARG A 54 17.01 -1.85 -7.92
C ARG A 54 16.57 -3.23 -7.46
N ILE A 55 15.30 -3.43 -7.22
CA ILE A 55 14.80 -4.68 -6.62
C ILE A 55 14.03 -5.56 -7.60
N GLY A 56 13.65 -5.05 -8.76
CA GLY A 56 12.78 -5.75 -9.71
C GLY A 56 13.32 -7.07 -10.23
N ASP A 57 14.65 -7.27 -10.19
CA ASP A 57 15.28 -8.54 -10.60
C ASP A 57 15.26 -9.60 -9.50
N ARG A 58 14.95 -9.22 -8.27
CA ARG A 58 15.08 -10.09 -7.09
C ARG A 58 13.74 -10.51 -6.50
N VAL A 59 12.70 -9.69 -6.69
CA VAL A 59 11.38 -9.93 -6.12
C VAL A 59 10.32 -9.52 -7.14
N ASP A 60 9.13 -10.08 -7.01
CA ASP A 60 7.98 -9.61 -7.77
C ASP A 60 7.61 -8.21 -7.26
N VAL A 61 7.43 -7.27 -8.18
CA VAL A 61 7.05 -5.89 -7.86
C VAL A 61 5.75 -5.55 -8.56
N SER A 62 4.84 -4.93 -7.84
CA SER A 62 3.63 -4.33 -8.39
C SER A 62 3.66 -2.83 -8.19
N THR A 63 3.31 -2.08 -9.23
CA THR A 63 3.19 -0.62 -9.16
C THR A 63 1.74 -0.16 -9.11
N SER A 64 0.81 -1.09 -8.91
CA SER A 64 -0.62 -0.80 -8.75
C SER A 64 -0.87 0.16 -7.60
N GLU A 65 -1.94 0.94 -7.69
CA GLU A 65 -2.32 1.84 -6.61
C GLU A 65 -2.63 1.07 -5.33
N LEU A 66 -2.40 1.73 -4.19
CA LEU A 66 -2.62 1.19 -2.86
C LEU A 66 -3.82 1.88 -2.25
N LEU A 67 -4.82 1.09 -1.85
CA LEU A 67 -5.97 1.59 -1.11
C LEU A 67 -5.66 1.57 0.38
N SER A 68 -5.89 2.67 1.08
CA SER A 68 -5.68 2.75 2.51
C SER A 68 -7.03 2.90 3.20
N VAL A 69 -7.34 1.97 4.11
CA VAL A 69 -8.64 1.88 4.78
C VAL A 69 -8.49 2.03 6.29
N VAL A 70 -9.62 2.19 6.98
CA VAL A 70 -9.62 2.44 8.43
C VAL A 70 -9.93 1.17 9.24
N ARG A 71 -10.30 0.08 8.59
CA ARG A 71 -10.58 -1.20 9.24
C ARG A 71 -9.99 -2.35 8.41
N PRO A 72 -9.69 -3.49 9.04
CA PRO A 72 -9.17 -4.65 8.31
C PRO A 72 -10.18 -5.14 7.27
N ILE A 73 -9.69 -5.50 6.09
CA ILE A 73 -10.46 -6.13 5.03
C ILE A 73 -10.09 -7.61 5.03
N THR A 74 -11.01 -8.46 5.47
CA THR A 74 -10.71 -9.86 5.77
C THR A 74 -11.36 -10.86 4.82
N SER A 75 -12.49 -10.52 4.18
CA SER A 75 -13.16 -11.46 3.30
C SER A 75 -12.67 -11.33 1.86
N ALA A 76 -12.55 -12.47 1.18
CA ALA A 76 -12.19 -12.50 -0.24
C ALA A 76 -13.23 -11.76 -1.09
N GLU A 77 -14.50 -11.83 -0.70
CA GLU A 77 -15.59 -11.14 -1.39
C GLU A 77 -15.43 -9.62 -1.31
N GLU A 78 -15.13 -9.08 -0.14
CA GLU A 78 -14.92 -7.65 0.03
C GLU A 78 -13.68 -7.17 -0.71
N LYS A 79 -12.60 -7.96 -0.69
CA LYS A 79 -11.39 -7.66 -1.46
C LYS A 79 -11.68 -7.55 -2.95
N ARG A 80 -12.47 -8.49 -3.47
CA ARG A 80 -12.86 -8.48 -4.89
C ARG A 80 -13.67 -7.25 -5.24
N GLU A 81 -14.61 -6.87 -4.39
CA GLU A 81 -15.43 -5.69 -4.60
C GLU A 81 -14.61 -4.41 -4.56
N LEU A 82 -13.66 -4.30 -3.62
CA LEU A 82 -12.77 -3.15 -3.55
C LEU A 82 -11.88 -3.02 -4.78
N HIS A 83 -11.35 -4.15 -5.26
CA HIS A 83 -10.56 -4.14 -6.50
C HIS A 83 -11.39 -3.67 -7.69
N ARG A 84 -12.63 -4.18 -7.79
CA ARG A 84 -13.54 -3.79 -8.87
C ARG A 84 -13.85 -2.30 -8.86
N ARG A 85 -14.05 -1.72 -7.67
CA ARG A 85 -14.44 -0.31 -7.54
C ARG A 85 -13.27 0.67 -7.66
N THR A 86 -12.11 0.30 -7.19
CA THR A 86 -10.97 1.23 -7.08
C THR A 86 -9.84 0.94 -8.04
N ALA A 87 -9.78 -0.26 -8.61
CA ALA A 87 -8.66 -0.80 -9.37
C ALA A 87 -7.34 -0.88 -8.58
N ALA A 88 -7.36 -0.61 -7.26
CA ALA A 88 -6.18 -0.75 -6.43
C ALA A 88 -5.75 -2.21 -6.36
N GLY A 89 -4.44 -2.45 -6.36
CA GLY A 89 -3.89 -3.81 -6.32
C GLY A 89 -3.72 -4.38 -4.93
N ALA A 90 -3.62 -3.51 -3.92
CA ALA A 90 -3.42 -3.91 -2.53
C ALA A 90 -4.08 -2.93 -1.58
N VAL A 91 -4.22 -3.33 -0.32
CA VAL A 91 -4.87 -2.54 0.72
C VAL A 91 -4.04 -2.54 1.99
N ASP A 92 -3.94 -1.38 2.65
CA ASP A 92 -3.34 -1.24 3.98
C ASP A 92 -4.19 -0.33 4.87
N MET A 93 -3.67 0.01 6.05
CA MET A 93 -4.38 0.83 7.02
C MET A 93 -3.58 2.06 7.47
N GLU A 94 -2.38 2.29 6.95
CA GLU A 94 -1.48 3.35 7.45
C GLU A 94 -1.07 4.37 6.40
N SER A 95 -1.01 3.97 5.14
CA SER A 95 -0.35 4.79 4.11
C SER A 95 -1.04 6.12 3.84
N ALA A 96 -2.36 6.20 3.96
CA ALA A 96 -3.06 7.48 3.77
C ALA A 96 -2.68 8.50 4.83
N ALA A 97 -2.50 8.06 6.08
CA ALA A 97 -2.09 8.94 7.16
C ALA A 97 -0.67 9.46 6.96
N VAL A 98 0.26 8.58 6.53
CA VAL A 98 1.64 8.98 6.22
C VAL A 98 1.68 9.95 5.05
N ALA A 99 0.92 9.66 3.99
CA ALA A 99 0.81 10.55 2.83
C ALA A 99 0.29 11.94 3.23
N SER A 100 -0.71 11.99 4.10
CA SER A 100 -1.27 13.25 4.60
C SER A 100 -0.23 14.07 5.37
N VAL A 101 0.56 13.43 6.22
CA VAL A 101 1.63 14.10 6.96
C VAL A 101 2.68 14.66 6.01
N SER A 102 3.11 13.88 5.01
CA SER A 102 4.12 14.32 4.05
C SER A 102 3.63 15.53 3.24
N LYS A 103 2.37 15.51 2.84
CA LYS A 103 1.76 16.62 2.08
C LYS A 103 1.74 17.91 2.89
N ARG A 104 1.31 17.84 4.16
CA ARG A 104 1.28 19.00 5.04
C ARG A 104 2.67 19.55 5.33
N ALA A 105 3.66 18.69 5.44
CA ALA A 105 5.05 19.10 5.70
C ALA A 105 5.82 19.48 4.43
N GLY A 106 5.27 19.23 3.24
CA GLY A 106 5.94 19.53 1.98
C GLY A 106 7.17 18.67 1.73
N ILE A 107 7.20 17.44 2.19
CA ILE A 107 8.33 16.52 2.04
C ILE A 107 7.94 15.33 1.16
N ARG A 108 8.97 14.65 0.62
CA ARG A 108 8.77 13.51 -0.27
C ARG A 108 8.18 12.31 0.47
N PHE A 109 7.45 11.50 -0.26
CA PHE A 109 6.77 10.32 0.29
C PHE A 109 6.78 9.18 -0.70
N ILE A 110 7.03 7.96 -0.19
CA ILE A 110 6.73 6.73 -0.91
C ILE A 110 6.09 5.72 0.05
N ALA A 111 5.42 4.72 -0.52
CA ALA A 111 4.95 3.55 0.21
C ALA A 111 5.68 2.31 -0.29
N VAL A 112 6.09 1.45 0.63
CA VAL A 112 6.71 0.16 0.35
C VAL A 112 5.98 -0.88 1.18
N ARG A 113 5.20 -1.73 0.53
CA ARG A 113 4.39 -2.73 1.23
C ARG A 113 4.66 -4.12 0.66
N VAL A 114 4.62 -5.13 1.52
CA VAL A 114 4.72 -6.53 1.09
C VAL A 114 3.36 -7.19 1.26
N VAL A 115 2.86 -7.81 0.20
CA VAL A 115 1.58 -8.51 0.26
C VAL A 115 1.74 -9.79 1.07
N VAL A 116 0.94 -9.94 2.12
CA VAL A 116 1.01 -11.09 3.03
C VAL A 116 -0.17 -12.06 2.84
N ASP A 117 -1.28 -11.58 2.27
CA ASP A 117 -2.44 -12.43 1.98
C ASP A 117 -2.96 -12.15 0.57
N ALA A 118 -3.25 -13.22 -0.16
CA ALA A 118 -3.76 -13.13 -1.52
C ALA A 118 -5.21 -12.63 -1.53
N ALA A 119 -5.65 -12.06 -2.66
CA ALA A 119 -7.01 -11.54 -2.82
C ALA A 119 -8.08 -12.61 -2.63
N ALA A 120 -7.79 -13.84 -3.03
CA ALA A 120 -8.75 -14.95 -2.92
C ALA A 120 -8.83 -15.56 -1.52
N VAL A 121 -8.01 -15.10 -0.58
CA VAL A 121 -7.93 -15.67 0.77
C VAL A 121 -8.66 -14.79 1.76
N SER A 122 -9.54 -15.41 2.56
CA SER A 122 -10.18 -14.73 3.70
C SER A 122 -9.32 -14.92 4.94
N ILE A 123 -9.16 -13.86 5.75
CA ILE A 123 -8.37 -13.89 6.98
C ILE A 123 -9.28 -14.24 8.14
N PRO A 124 -9.01 -15.31 8.92
CA PRO A 124 -9.78 -15.61 10.11
C PRO A 124 -9.71 -14.46 11.12
N LYS A 125 -10.81 -14.16 11.80
CA LYS A 125 -10.85 -13.11 12.82
C LYS A 125 -9.80 -13.33 13.92
N ALA A 126 -9.52 -14.58 14.27
CA ALA A 126 -8.51 -14.93 15.27
C ALA A 126 -7.09 -14.51 14.87
N ALA A 127 -6.82 -14.33 13.58
CA ALA A 127 -5.50 -13.93 13.08
C ALA A 127 -5.27 -12.42 13.09
N LEU A 128 -6.31 -11.61 13.30
CA LEU A 128 -6.20 -10.14 13.20
C LEU A 128 -5.25 -9.54 14.24
N GLY A 129 -5.13 -10.16 15.40
CA GLY A 129 -4.20 -9.72 16.44
C GLY A 129 -2.73 -9.96 16.12
N MET A 130 -2.43 -10.65 15.02
CA MET A 130 -1.06 -10.96 14.59
C MET A 130 -0.48 -9.88 13.67
N PHE A 131 -1.30 -8.95 13.26
CA PHE A 131 -0.91 -7.83 12.41
C PHE A 131 -0.98 -6.52 13.20
#